data_6aefa85ab845cf09eccc3b085dbca06f
#
_entry.id   6aefa85ab845cf09eccc3b085dbca06f
#
_cell.length_a   1.000
_cell.length_b   1.000
_cell.length_c   1.000
_cell.angle_alpha   90.00
_cell.angle_beta   90.00
_cell.angle_gamma   90.00
#
_symmetry.space_group_name_H-M   'P 1'
#
loop_
_entity.id
_entity.type
_entity.pdbx_description
1 polymer ?
#
loop_
_entity_poly.entity_id
_entity_poly.type
_entity_poly.pdbx_seq_one_letter_code
_entity_poly.pdbx_strand_id
1 'polypeptide(L)'
;MRRVNFLRIFQSREDASSESPLAERFAGFFIYLAKRPADFWSRGAFLFWWPGMLTLSVKADIRALSKRLDALARKQLPFATAQAINATAEKVREAERENMSKVLDNPTPFTLNAVAIKRATKSNPVALVYVKPIAVQYLLPYEVGGKNKLNSRALIKPIAQKVNQYGNLARSTMARLKGKPNVFVGKVQTKAGVVDGVWQRTKKTRGKAAGLKLLMKFEDAHDVRQHLDYRGVGKRVVAAVFRRELDAAMTKALASAR
;
A
#
# COMPACT_ATOMS: atom_id res chain seq x y z
N MET A 1 2.69 -12.05 34.46
CA MET A 1 3.50 -12.13 33.23
C MET A 1 3.38 -13.52 32.65
N ARG A 2 2.48 -13.73 31.69
CA ARG A 2 2.34 -15.02 30.98
C ARG A 2 3.03 -14.88 29.63
N ARG A 3 4.16 -15.57 29.46
CA ARG A 3 4.80 -15.75 28.15
C ARG A 3 3.90 -16.67 27.31
N VAL A 4 3.24 -16.13 26.31
CA VAL A 4 2.50 -16.90 25.31
C VAL A 4 3.53 -17.54 24.40
N ASN A 5 3.59 -18.88 24.41
CA ASN A 5 4.48 -19.68 23.58
C ASN A 5 4.03 -19.60 22.12
N PHE A 6 4.64 -18.74 21.33
CA PHE A 6 4.39 -18.56 19.90
C PHE A 6 4.77 -19.78 19.05
N LEU A 7 5.56 -20.69 19.60
CA LEU A 7 6.00 -21.92 18.90
C LEU A 7 4.89 -22.97 18.72
N ARG A 8 3.85 -22.95 19.57
CA ARG A 8 2.82 -24.00 19.53
C ARG A 8 1.75 -23.79 18.45
N ILE A 9 1.65 -22.58 17.89
CA ILE A 9 0.69 -22.26 16.82
C ILE A 9 1.24 -22.67 15.45
N PHE A 10 2.55 -22.88 15.33
CA PHE A 10 3.19 -23.22 14.05
C PHE A 10 3.23 -24.73 13.78
N GLN A 11 3.23 -25.57 14.82
CA GLN A 11 3.32 -27.02 14.66
C GLN A 11 2.01 -27.70 14.24
N SER A 12 0.86 -27.06 14.43
CA SER A 12 -0.44 -27.63 14.02
C SER A 12 -0.87 -27.32 12.58
N ARG A 13 0.04 -26.77 11.75
CA ARG A 13 -0.24 -26.43 10.34
C ARG A 13 0.60 -27.19 9.32
N GLU A 14 1.42 -28.13 9.74
CA GLU A 14 2.22 -28.96 8.83
C GLU A 14 1.44 -30.11 8.16
N ASP A 15 0.20 -30.39 8.60
CA ASP A 15 -0.59 -31.52 8.07
C ASP A 15 -1.61 -31.13 6.99
N ALA A 16 -1.58 -29.90 6.48
CA ALA A 16 -2.42 -29.52 5.35
C ALA A 16 -1.59 -29.48 4.07
N SER A 17 -1.47 -30.64 3.44
CA SER A 17 -1.03 -30.83 2.07
C SER A 17 -1.91 -30.03 1.11
N SER A 18 -1.38 -28.99 0.47
CA SER A 18 -1.74 -28.64 -0.90
C SER A 18 -0.77 -27.59 -1.45
N GLU A 19 -0.10 -28.02 -2.47
CA GLU A 19 0.83 -27.34 -3.35
C GLU A 19 0.29 -25.97 -3.82
N SER A 20 0.88 -24.88 -3.35
CA SER A 20 0.83 -23.62 -4.07
C SER A 20 2.26 -23.10 -4.29
N PRO A 21 2.60 -22.65 -5.51
CA PRO A 21 3.95 -22.18 -5.86
C PRO A 21 4.46 -21.02 -5.02
N LEU A 22 3.57 -20.38 -4.26
CA LEU A 22 3.86 -19.28 -3.34
C LEU A 22 4.45 -19.80 -2.02
N ALA A 23 4.04 -20.98 -1.54
CA ALA A 23 4.53 -21.53 -0.28
C ALA A 23 6.02 -21.92 -0.35
N GLU A 24 6.49 -22.45 -1.48
CA GLU A 24 7.91 -22.81 -1.67
C GLU A 24 8.84 -21.59 -1.74
N ARG A 25 8.41 -20.49 -2.36
CA ARG A 25 9.21 -19.25 -2.40
C ARG A 25 9.36 -18.61 -1.02
N PHE A 26 8.38 -18.82 -0.13
CA PHE A 26 8.43 -18.32 1.25
C PHE A 26 9.20 -19.24 2.20
N ALA A 27 9.11 -20.56 2.02
CA ALA A 27 9.87 -21.53 2.81
C ALA A 27 11.37 -21.39 2.60
N GLY A 28 11.83 -21.19 1.35
CA GLY A 28 13.25 -20.98 1.03
C GLY A 28 13.85 -19.73 1.68
N PHE A 29 13.08 -18.66 1.80
CA PHE A 29 13.52 -17.43 2.45
C PHE A 29 13.61 -17.56 3.98
N PHE A 30 12.70 -18.30 4.60
CA PHE A 30 12.72 -18.55 6.05
C PHE A 30 13.86 -19.47 6.47
N ILE A 31 14.18 -20.49 5.65
CA ILE A 31 15.31 -21.41 5.89
C ILE A 31 16.64 -20.66 5.75
N TYR A 32 16.73 -19.67 4.84
CA TYR A 32 17.92 -18.86 4.68
C TYR A 32 18.19 -17.93 5.88
N LEU A 33 17.14 -17.44 6.54
CA LEU A 33 17.26 -16.62 7.76
C LEU A 33 17.61 -17.46 9.00
N ALA A 34 17.11 -18.69 9.11
CA ALA A 34 17.36 -19.56 10.25
C ALA A 34 18.79 -20.14 10.31
N LYS A 35 19.52 -20.15 9.18
CA LYS A 35 20.90 -20.67 9.09
C LYS A 35 21.99 -19.62 9.29
N ARG A 36 21.64 -18.36 9.62
CA ARG A 36 22.65 -17.32 9.86
C ARG A 36 23.10 -17.29 11.33
N PRO A 37 24.42 -17.12 11.60
CA PRO A 37 24.95 -17.08 12.96
C PRO A 37 24.40 -15.86 13.73
N ALA A 38 24.39 -15.98 15.06
CA ALA A 38 23.77 -15.04 16.01
C ALA A 38 24.24 -13.57 15.88
N ASP A 39 25.43 -13.36 15.31
CA ASP A 39 26.05 -12.05 15.11
C ASP A 39 25.36 -11.19 14.02
N PHE A 40 24.48 -11.81 13.20
CA PHE A 40 23.69 -11.07 12.21
C PHE A 40 22.67 -10.13 12.86
N TRP A 41 22.22 -10.44 14.05
CA TRP A 41 21.22 -9.66 14.80
C TRP A 41 21.77 -8.40 15.46
N SER A 42 23.11 -8.36 15.70
CA SER A 42 23.76 -7.21 16.36
C SER A 42 23.94 -6.00 15.43
N ARG A 43 23.76 -6.13 14.12
CA ARG A 43 23.99 -5.06 13.14
C ARG A 43 22.74 -4.30 12.67
N GLY A 44 21.69 -4.28 13.46
CA GLY A 44 20.58 -3.31 13.32
C GLY A 44 19.71 -3.46 12.06
N ALA A 45 19.65 -4.65 11.43
CA ALA A 45 18.75 -4.91 10.32
C ALA A 45 17.44 -5.56 10.82
N PHE A 46 16.68 -4.88 11.70
CA PHE A 46 15.32 -5.28 12.01
C PHE A 46 14.42 -4.87 10.84
N LEU A 47 14.22 -5.79 9.91
CA LEU A 47 13.07 -5.73 9.00
C LEU A 47 11.85 -6.19 9.81
N PHE A 48 11.11 -5.26 10.39
CA PHE A 48 9.77 -5.55 10.88
C PHE A 48 8.92 -5.91 9.66
N TRP A 49 8.76 -7.20 9.42
CA TRP A 49 7.78 -7.69 8.46
C TRP A 49 6.40 -7.66 9.12
N TRP A 50 5.66 -6.62 8.88
CA TRP A 50 4.22 -6.61 9.08
C TRP A 50 3.59 -7.08 7.76
N PRO A 51 2.90 -8.23 7.72
CA PRO A 51 2.26 -8.69 6.50
C PRO A 51 1.19 -7.67 6.07
N GLY A 52 1.35 -7.09 4.90
CA GLY A 52 0.40 -6.16 4.31
C GLY A 52 0.79 -4.67 4.33
N MET A 53 1.98 -4.28 4.80
CA MET A 53 2.45 -2.90 4.65
C MET A 53 3.38 -2.76 3.46
N LEU A 54 3.03 -1.86 2.54
CA LEU A 54 3.94 -1.36 1.51
C LEU A 54 4.90 -0.36 2.19
N THR A 55 6.07 -0.84 2.59
CA THR A 55 7.09 -0.02 3.25
C THR A 55 8.40 -0.06 2.48
N LEU A 56 9.01 1.11 2.32
CA LEU A 56 10.36 1.26 1.81
C LEU A 56 11.24 1.81 2.93
N SER A 57 12.26 1.05 3.32
CA SER A 57 13.26 1.49 4.29
C SER A 57 14.48 2.05 3.57
N VAL A 58 14.79 3.32 3.78
CA VAL A 58 16.02 3.97 3.31
C VAL A 58 17.05 3.88 4.43
N LYS A 59 18.12 3.11 4.21
CA LYS A 59 19.26 2.98 5.12
C LYS A 59 20.53 3.39 4.41
N ALA A 60 21.40 4.13 5.10
CA ALA A 60 22.74 4.44 4.63
C ALA A 60 23.78 3.79 5.53
N ASP A 61 24.80 3.19 4.96
CA ASP A 61 25.95 2.70 5.73
C ASP A 61 26.91 3.86 6.06
N ILE A 62 26.64 4.45 7.22
CA ILE A 62 27.37 5.62 7.70
C ILE A 62 28.67 5.21 8.41
N ARG A 63 28.76 3.97 8.90
CA ARG A 63 29.92 3.53 9.70
C ARG A 63 31.21 3.54 8.87
N ALA A 64 31.14 3.22 7.58
CA ALA A 64 32.28 3.31 6.69
C ALA A 64 32.68 4.77 6.42
N LEU A 65 31.72 5.68 6.37
CA LEU A 65 31.95 7.11 6.14
C LEU A 65 32.48 7.82 7.40
N SER A 66 31.94 7.50 8.58
CA SER A 66 32.38 8.13 9.84
C SER A 66 33.79 7.74 10.26
N LYS A 67 34.30 6.57 9.86
CA LYS A 67 35.69 6.19 10.11
C LYS A 67 36.71 7.03 9.33
N ARG A 68 36.27 7.69 8.26
CA ARG A 68 37.13 8.51 7.37
C ARG A 68 37.07 10.00 7.64
N LEU A 69 36.18 10.44 8.52
CA LEU A 69 35.99 11.84 8.85
C LEU A 69 36.39 12.11 10.30
N ASP A 70 37.24 13.09 10.48
CA ASP A 70 37.84 13.49 11.76
C ASP A 70 36.82 13.95 12.82
N ALA A 71 37.30 14.11 14.06
CA ALA A 71 36.51 14.37 15.27
C ALA A 71 35.54 15.56 15.15
N LEU A 72 35.82 16.57 14.35
CA LEU A 72 34.92 17.71 14.08
C LEU A 72 33.66 17.28 13.30
N ALA A 73 33.80 16.33 12.38
CA ALA A 73 32.67 15.81 11.61
C ALA A 73 31.74 14.89 12.39
N ARG A 74 32.21 14.26 13.48
CA ARG A 74 31.44 13.29 14.26
C ARG A 74 30.15 13.86 14.89
N LYS A 75 30.14 15.14 15.24
CA LYS A 75 28.91 15.78 15.79
C LYS A 75 27.93 16.18 14.70
N GLN A 76 28.43 16.59 13.53
CA GLN A 76 27.62 17.08 12.43
C GLN A 76 27.15 15.96 11.48
N LEU A 77 27.94 14.90 11.36
CA LEU A 77 27.66 13.79 10.45
C LEU A 77 26.31 13.10 10.70
N PRO A 78 25.92 12.71 11.93
CA PRO A 78 24.64 12.07 12.17
C PRO A 78 23.44 12.97 11.81
N PHE A 79 23.63 14.28 11.99
CA PHE A 79 22.59 15.25 11.63
C PHE A 79 22.45 15.41 10.12
N ALA A 80 23.58 15.60 9.41
CA ALA A 80 23.60 15.70 7.96
C ALA A 80 23.03 14.45 7.29
N THR A 81 23.37 13.28 7.83
CA THR A 81 22.85 12.01 7.33
C THR A 81 21.36 11.90 7.53
N ALA A 82 20.84 12.23 8.72
CA ALA A 82 19.41 12.21 8.97
C ALA A 82 18.67 13.19 8.04
N GLN A 83 19.24 14.36 7.75
CA GLN A 83 18.70 15.30 6.78
C GLN A 83 18.68 14.73 5.36
N ALA A 84 19.79 14.14 4.89
CA ALA A 84 19.88 13.54 3.56
C ALA A 84 18.88 12.40 3.38
N ILE A 85 18.76 11.52 4.37
CA ILE A 85 17.80 10.43 4.36
C ILE A 85 16.37 10.97 4.31
N ASN A 86 16.06 12.00 5.09
CA ASN A 86 14.74 12.61 5.11
C ASN A 86 14.41 13.31 3.78
N ALA A 87 15.35 14.03 3.19
CA ALA A 87 15.21 14.65 1.89
C ALA A 87 14.96 13.59 0.79
N THR A 88 15.72 12.50 0.83
CA THR A 88 15.53 11.37 -0.08
C THR A 88 14.14 10.73 0.11
N ALA A 89 13.71 10.53 1.35
CA ALA A 89 12.39 9.95 1.65
C ALA A 89 11.24 10.84 1.13
N GLU A 90 11.38 12.17 1.21
CA GLU A 90 10.41 13.10 0.61
C GLU A 90 10.35 12.95 -0.91
N LYS A 91 11.50 12.83 -1.59
CA LYS A 91 11.56 12.57 -3.04
C LYS A 91 10.93 11.25 -3.43
N VAL A 92 11.15 10.20 -2.63
CA VAL A 92 10.48 8.91 -2.82
C VAL A 92 8.97 9.06 -2.66
N ARG A 93 8.48 9.76 -1.63
CA ARG A 93 7.05 9.99 -1.43
C ARG A 93 6.42 10.73 -2.62
N GLU A 94 7.08 11.76 -3.12
CA GLU A 94 6.62 12.51 -4.29
C GLU A 94 6.55 11.63 -5.53
N ALA A 95 7.59 10.84 -5.79
CA ALA A 95 7.64 9.93 -6.92
C ALA A 95 6.57 8.82 -6.83
N GLU A 96 6.33 8.29 -5.63
CA GLU A 96 5.25 7.31 -5.41
C GLU A 96 3.86 7.92 -5.64
N ARG A 97 3.66 9.16 -5.20
CA ARG A 97 2.42 9.88 -5.45
C ARG A 97 2.19 10.13 -6.96
N GLU A 98 3.25 10.51 -7.66
CA GLU A 98 3.23 10.69 -9.12
C GLU A 98 2.99 9.35 -9.84
N ASN A 99 3.67 8.28 -9.43
CA ASN A 99 3.47 6.95 -9.94
C ASN A 99 2.00 6.51 -9.78
N MET A 100 1.44 6.66 -8.59
CA MET A 100 0.02 6.34 -8.35
C MET A 100 -0.91 7.16 -9.23
N SER A 101 -0.61 8.43 -9.50
CA SER A 101 -1.44 9.26 -10.38
C SER A 101 -1.39 8.83 -11.84
N LYS A 102 -0.30 8.19 -12.29
CA LYS A 102 -0.12 7.70 -13.67
C LYS A 102 -0.68 6.29 -13.87
N VAL A 103 -0.54 5.45 -12.85
CA VAL A 103 -0.85 4.02 -12.93
C VAL A 103 -2.31 3.72 -12.55
N LEU A 104 -2.86 4.45 -11.59
CA LEU A 104 -4.24 4.25 -11.14
C LEU A 104 -5.19 5.12 -11.96
N ASP A 105 -6.32 4.54 -12.35
CA ASP A 105 -7.37 5.28 -13.02
C ASP A 105 -8.10 6.20 -12.03
N ASN A 106 -7.95 7.50 -12.26
CA ASN A 106 -8.66 8.56 -11.53
C ASN A 106 -8.57 8.48 -9.98
N PRO A 107 -7.35 8.38 -9.40
CA PRO A 107 -7.19 8.17 -7.97
C PRO A 107 -7.68 9.37 -7.16
N THR A 108 -8.34 9.10 -6.04
CA THR A 108 -8.79 10.14 -5.13
C THR A 108 -7.60 10.84 -4.43
N PRO A 109 -7.75 12.10 -3.99
CA PRO A 109 -6.73 12.76 -3.15
C PRO A 109 -6.41 11.96 -1.87
N PHE A 110 -7.37 11.22 -1.33
CA PHE A 110 -7.17 10.33 -0.20
C PHE A 110 -6.16 9.22 -0.53
N THR A 111 -6.27 8.61 -1.72
CA THR A 111 -5.34 7.58 -2.20
C THR A 111 -3.95 8.16 -2.46
N LEU A 112 -3.86 9.31 -3.14
CA LEU A 112 -2.59 9.98 -3.42
C LEU A 112 -1.86 10.44 -2.15
N ASN A 113 -2.59 10.80 -1.08
CA ASN A 113 -2.04 11.19 0.22
C ASN A 113 -1.87 10.00 1.19
N ALA A 114 -2.03 8.77 0.70
CA ALA A 114 -1.86 7.58 1.51
C ALA A 114 -0.40 7.26 1.84
N VAL A 115 0.56 7.77 1.06
CA VAL A 115 1.99 7.59 1.32
C VAL A 115 2.45 8.51 2.44
N ALA A 116 2.99 7.93 3.49
CA ALA A 116 3.49 8.63 4.67
C ALA A 116 4.96 8.34 4.90
N ILE A 117 5.62 9.22 5.68
CA ILE A 117 7.04 9.10 6.02
C ILE A 117 7.17 9.09 7.54
N LYS A 118 7.89 8.10 8.06
CA LYS A 118 8.48 8.16 9.39
C LYS A 118 9.92 8.65 9.23
N ARG A 119 10.22 9.82 9.77
CA ARG A 119 11.49 10.51 9.54
C ARG A 119 12.65 9.86 10.31
N ALA A 120 13.83 9.90 9.71
CA ALA A 120 15.08 9.57 10.36
C ALA A 120 15.43 10.62 11.43
N THR A 121 16.10 10.17 12.48
CA THR A 121 16.64 11.02 13.56
C THR A 121 18.15 10.86 13.65
N LYS A 122 18.82 11.72 14.44
CA LYS A 122 20.26 11.60 14.69
C LYS A 122 20.67 10.26 15.30
N SER A 123 19.83 9.73 16.20
CA SER A 123 20.05 8.45 16.88
C SER A 123 19.63 7.25 16.06
N ASN A 124 18.65 7.42 15.16
CA ASN A 124 18.17 6.37 14.28
C ASN A 124 18.12 6.89 12.83
N PRO A 125 19.19 6.70 12.05
CA PRO A 125 19.30 7.21 10.68
C PRO A 125 18.56 6.31 9.68
N VAL A 126 17.29 6.02 9.96
CA VAL A 126 16.39 5.23 9.11
C VAL A 126 15.11 6.02 8.90
N ALA A 127 14.80 6.37 7.66
CA ALA A 127 13.48 6.83 7.28
C ALA A 127 12.67 5.67 6.69
N LEU A 128 11.38 5.70 6.92
CA LEU A 128 10.43 4.72 6.41
C LEU A 128 9.40 5.45 5.55
N VAL A 129 9.32 5.09 4.28
CA VAL A 129 8.24 5.51 3.39
C VAL A 129 7.24 4.37 3.30
N TYR A 130 6.00 4.59 3.68
CA TYR A 130 5.00 3.54 3.78
C TYR A 130 3.62 4.03 3.36
N VAL A 131 2.81 3.09 2.90
CA VAL A 131 1.39 3.34 2.65
C VAL A 131 0.60 3.14 3.94
N LYS A 132 -0.27 4.08 4.28
CA LYS A 132 -1.12 4.01 5.47
C LYS A 132 -1.96 2.72 5.47
N PRO A 133 -2.15 2.05 6.64
CA PRO A 133 -2.82 0.74 6.71
C PRO A 133 -4.20 0.69 6.05
N ILE A 134 -4.97 1.77 6.16
CA ILE A 134 -6.30 1.87 5.54
C ILE A 134 -6.24 1.81 4.01
N ALA A 135 -5.15 2.34 3.40
CA ALA A 135 -4.97 2.33 1.96
C ALA A 135 -4.29 1.04 1.47
N VAL A 136 -3.47 0.40 2.29
CA VAL A 136 -2.85 -0.88 1.96
C VAL A 136 -3.90 -1.93 1.59
N GLN A 137 -5.04 -1.94 2.27
CA GLN A 137 -6.10 -2.93 2.05
C GLN A 137 -6.56 -3.01 0.59
N TYR A 138 -6.65 -1.86 -0.10
CA TYR A 138 -7.10 -1.82 -1.49
C TYR A 138 -5.96 -1.61 -2.50
N LEU A 139 -4.78 -1.13 -2.07
CA LEU A 139 -3.63 -0.94 -2.97
C LEU A 139 -2.75 -2.20 -3.10
N LEU A 140 -2.73 -3.07 -2.10
CA LEU A 140 -1.89 -4.26 -2.09
C LEU A 140 -2.08 -5.17 -3.31
N PRO A 141 -3.30 -5.44 -3.80
CA PRO A 141 -3.48 -6.25 -5.00
C PRO A 141 -2.84 -5.64 -6.26
N TYR A 142 -2.71 -4.33 -6.33
CA TYR A 142 -2.04 -3.65 -7.45
C TYR A 142 -0.52 -3.76 -7.38
N GLU A 143 0.05 -4.01 -6.19
CA GLU A 143 1.48 -4.25 -6.00
C GLU A 143 1.88 -5.70 -6.20
N VAL A 144 1.10 -6.65 -5.68
CA VAL A 144 1.47 -8.08 -5.69
C VAL A 144 0.64 -8.92 -6.66
N GLY A 145 -0.42 -8.36 -7.21
CA GLY A 145 -1.42 -9.11 -7.98
C GLY A 145 -2.40 -9.88 -7.09
N GLY A 146 -3.31 -10.60 -7.72
CA GLY A 146 -4.31 -11.42 -7.05
C GLY A 146 -5.69 -10.78 -7.03
N LYS A 147 -6.58 -11.26 -6.13
CA LYS A 147 -7.95 -10.75 -6.06
C LYS A 147 -8.04 -9.48 -5.21
N ASN A 148 -8.83 -8.51 -5.67
CA ASN A 148 -9.12 -7.33 -4.88
C ASN A 148 -9.90 -7.71 -3.61
N LYS A 149 -9.56 -7.06 -2.49
CA LYS A 149 -10.21 -7.32 -1.21
C LYS A 149 -11.53 -6.56 -1.17
N LEU A 150 -12.62 -7.28 -0.96
CA LEU A 150 -13.93 -6.68 -0.76
C LEU A 150 -14.06 -6.19 0.70
N ASN A 151 -14.55 -4.97 0.87
CA ASN A 151 -14.89 -4.42 2.19
C ASN A 151 -16.27 -4.90 2.69
N SER A 152 -17.04 -5.56 1.81
CA SER A 152 -18.37 -6.12 2.07
C SER A 152 -18.57 -7.40 1.24
N ARG A 153 -19.81 -7.88 1.15
CA ARG A 153 -20.15 -9.11 0.41
C ARG A 153 -19.90 -9.03 -1.10
N ALA A 154 -19.89 -7.83 -1.68
CA ALA A 154 -19.72 -7.64 -3.11
C ALA A 154 -19.10 -6.28 -3.43
N LEU A 155 -18.50 -6.18 -4.60
CA LEU A 155 -18.07 -4.92 -5.21
C LEU A 155 -19.32 -4.22 -5.79
N ILE A 156 -19.53 -2.96 -5.45
CA ILE A 156 -20.66 -2.17 -5.95
C ILE A 156 -20.20 -1.37 -7.17
N LYS A 157 -20.68 -1.77 -8.35
CA LYS A 157 -20.41 -1.06 -9.60
C LYS A 157 -21.60 -0.15 -9.97
N PRO A 158 -21.42 1.18 -9.99
CA PRO A 158 -22.44 2.09 -10.43
C PRO A 158 -22.68 1.95 -11.95
N ILE A 159 -23.93 1.79 -12.37
CA ILE A 159 -24.31 1.69 -13.79
C ILE A 159 -25.09 2.94 -14.21
N ALA A 160 -26.22 3.20 -13.58
CA ALA A 160 -27.08 4.35 -13.88
C ALA A 160 -27.24 5.28 -12.66
N GLN A 161 -26.35 5.16 -11.69
CA GLN A 161 -26.31 6.03 -10.52
C GLN A 161 -25.25 7.11 -10.70
N LYS A 162 -25.58 8.34 -10.30
CA LYS A 162 -24.64 9.47 -10.34
C LYS A 162 -23.43 9.21 -9.42
N VAL A 163 -22.26 9.38 -9.95
CA VAL A 163 -20.96 9.27 -9.26
C VAL A 163 -20.28 10.64 -9.17
N ASN A 164 -19.30 10.76 -8.30
CA ASN A 164 -18.46 11.95 -8.21
C ASN A 164 -17.39 11.94 -9.34
N GLN A 165 -16.56 12.98 -9.38
CA GLN A 165 -15.48 13.13 -10.37
C GLN A 165 -14.45 11.97 -10.36
N TYR A 166 -14.39 11.18 -9.28
CA TYR A 166 -13.49 10.02 -9.13
C TYR A 166 -14.19 8.68 -9.40
N GLY A 167 -15.41 8.68 -9.93
CA GLY A 167 -16.19 7.46 -10.15
C GLY A 167 -16.81 6.85 -8.88
N ASN A 168 -16.69 7.49 -7.73
CA ASN A 168 -17.19 6.95 -6.47
C ASN A 168 -18.63 7.40 -6.16
N LEU A 169 -19.38 6.51 -5.51
CA LEU A 169 -20.70 6.79 -4.97
C LEU A 169 -20.61 7.60 -3.67
N ALA A 170 -21.52 8.56 -3.47
CA ALA A 170 -21.64 9.22 -2.19
C ALA A 170 -22.08 8.21 -1.09
N ARG A 171 -21.54 8.35 0.13
CA ARG A 171 -21.79 7.42 1.25
C ARG A 171 -23.28 7.20 1.56
N SER A 172 -24.10 8.25 1.45
CA SER A 172 -25.54 8.20 1.70
C SER A 172 -26.35 7.59 0.55
N THR A 173 -25.72 7.28 -0.60
CA THR A 173 -26.45 6.84 -1.81
C THR A 173 -27.25 5.58 -1.58
N MET A 174 -26.67 4.56 -0.93
CA MET A 174 -27.36 3.30 -0.64
C MET A 174 -28.55 3.50 0.33
N ALA A 175 -28.35 4.27 1.40
CA ALA A 175 -29.44 4.55 2.36
C ALA A 175 -30.59 5.30 1.68
N ARG A 176 -30.26 6.33 0.88
CA ARG A 176 -31.26 7.11 0.12
C ARG A 176 -32.03 6.28 -0.90
N LEU A 177 -31.36 5.32 -1.55
CA LEU A 177 -31.99 4.43 -2.53
C LEU A 177 -32.92 3.41 -1.85
N LYS A 178 -32.49 2.83 -0.74
CA LYS A 178 -33.33 1.89 0.06
C LYS A 178 -34.60 2.53 0.59
N GLY A 179 -34.59 3.84 0.87
CA GLY A 179 -35.77 4.59 1.28
C GLY A 179 -36.81 4.88 0.18
N LYS A 180 -36.51 4.53 -1.09
CA LYS A 180 -37.44 4.78 -2.20
C LYS A 180 -38.30 3.58 -2.47
N PRO A 181 -39.67 3.72 -2.52
CA PRO A 181 -40.59 2.59 -2.71
C PRO A 181 -40.48 1.90 -4.07
N ASN A 182 -39.94 2.60 -5.06
CA ASN A 182 -39.74 2.08 -6.42
C ASN A 182 -38.36 1.46 -6.63
N VAL A 183 -37.52 1.36 -5.58
CA VAL A 183 -36.16 0.76 -5.63
C VAL A 183 -36.18 -0.52 -4.80
N PHE A 184 -35.55 -1.57 -5.32
CA PHE A 184 -35.33 -2.81 -4.60
C PHE A 184 -33.95 -3.37 -4.86
N VAL A 185 -33.48 -4.24 -3.99
CA VAL A 185 -32.20 -4.96 -4.08
C VAL A 185 -32.50 -6.42 -4.34
N GLY A 186 -31.91 -7.00 -5.36
CA GLY A 186 -32.10 -8.42 -5.66
C GLY A 186 -31.56 -8.84 -7.03
N LYS A 187 -31.71 -10.13 -7.27
CA LYS A 187 -31.33 -10.77 -8.53
C LYS A 187 -32.48 -10.66 -9.52
N VAL A 188 -32.17 -10.23 -10.73
CA VAL A 188 -33.14 -10.12 -11.84
C VAL A 188 -32.60 -10.88 -13.05
N GLN A 189 -33.46 -11.71 -13.63
CA GLN A 189 -33.15 -12.38 -14.90
C GLN A 189 -33.21 -11.35 -16.02
N THR A 190 -32.09 -11.17 -16.71
CA THR A 190 -31.95 -10.33 -17.90
C THR A 190 -31.66 -11.17 -19.13
N LYS A 191 -31.70 -10.59 -20.32
CA LYS A 191 -31.31 -11.30 -21.56
C LYS A 191 -29.87 -11.81 -21.54
N ALA A 192 -28.99 -11.15 -20.77
CA ALA A 192 -27.57 -11.50 -20.61
C ALA A 192 -27.29 -12.42 -19.39
N GLY A 193 -28.34 -12.91 -18.70
CA GLY A 193 -28.22 -13.74 -17.51
C GLY A 193 -28.75 -13.09 -16.24
N VAL A 194 -28.51 -13.74 -15.10
CA VAL A 194 -28.92 -13.25 -13.78
C VAL A 194 -28.00 -12.12 -13.33
N VAL A 195 -28.56 -10.97 -13.03
CA VAL A 195 -27.80 -9.81 -12.52
C VAL A 195 -28.28 -9.47 -11.12
N ASP A 196 -27.36 -9.52 -10.16
CA ASP A 196 -27.56 -9.09 -8.79
C ASP A 196 -27.23 -7.60 -8.67
N GLY A 197 -28.12 -6.83 -8.01
CA GLY A 197 -27.91 -5.39 -7.91
C GLY A 197 -29.05 -4.60 -7.28
N VAL A 198 -28.93 -3.29 -7.43
CA VAL A 198 -29.95 -2.33 -7.02
C VAL A 198 -30.74 -1.90 -8.26
N TRP A 199 -32.03 -2.16 -8.25
CA TRP A 199 -32.94 -1.96 -9.36
C TRP A 199 -33.98 -0.90 -9.04
N GLN A 200 -34.36 -0.11 -10.05
CA GLN A 200 -35.46 0.85 -9.98
C GLN A 200 -36.58 0.45 -10.94
N ARG A 201 -37.79 0.37 -10.41
CA ARG A 201 -39.00 0.21 -11.23
C ARG A 201 -39.32 1.53 -11.92
N THR A 202 -39.39 1.53 -13.25
CA THR A 202 -39.77 2.69 -14.05
C THR A 202 -41.24 2.64 -14.36
N LYS A 203 -41.91 3.80 -14.29
CA LYS A 203 -43.33 3.93 -14.66
C LYS A 203 -43.48 3.88 -16.19
N LYS A 204 -44.62 3.42 -16.64
CA LYS A 204 -45.00 3.54 -18.06
C LYS A 204 -45.11 5.01 -18.43
N THR A 205 -44.43 5.41 -19.48
CA THR A 205 -44.45 6.78 -20.02
C THR A 205 -44.83 6.69 -21.49
N ARG A 206 -45.35 7.78 -22.09
CA ARG A 206 -45.75 7.82 -23.50
C ARG A 206 -44.58 7.33 -24.38
N GLY A 207 -44.78 6.21 -25.07
CA GLY A 207 -43.75 5.58 -25.94
C GLY A 207 -42.78 4.63 -25.23
N LYS A 208 -42.83 4.44 -23.92
CA LYS A 208 -41.98 3.48 -23.18
C LYS A 208 -42.75 2.64 -22.22
N ALA A 209 -42.68 1.30 -22.31
CA ALA A 209 -43.27 0.38 -21.38
C ALA A 209 -42.66 0.54 -19.96
N ALA A 210 -43.41 0.15 -18.93
CA ALA A 210 -42.88 0.00 -17.59
C ALA A 210 -41.75 -1.05 -17.61
N GLY A 211 -40.71 -0.82 -16.87
CA GLY A 211 -39.51 -1.70 -16.89
C GLY A 211 -38.67 -1.57 -15.64
N LEU A 212 -37.54 -2.21 -15.67
CA LEU A 212 -36.51 -2.15 -14.62
C LEU A 212 -35.26 -1.42 -15.14
N LYS A 213 -34.74 -0.53 -14.33
CA LYS A 213 -33.49 0.17 -14.58
C LYS A 213 -32.46 -0.28 -13.52
N LEU A 214 -31.33 -0.84 -13.98
CA LEU A 214 -30.22 -1.19 -13.12
C LEU A 214 -29.50 0.08 -12.68
N LEU A 215 -29.47 0.35 -11.37
CA LEU A 215 -28.76 1.50 -10.81
C LEU A 215 -27.33 1.13 -10.44
N MET A 216 -27.14 -0.01 -9.79
CA MET A 216 -25.86 -0.54 -9.36
C MET A 216 -25.85 -2.06 -9.54
N LYS A 217 -24.71 -2.60 -9.96
CA LYS A 217 -24.46 -4.04 -10.06
C LYS A 217 -23.59 -4.48 -8.89
N PHE A 218 -23.87 -5.65 -8.36
CA PHE A 218 -23.01 -6.33 -7.41
C PHE A 218 -22.13 -7.31 -8.18
N GLU A 219 -20.83 -7.18 -7.99
CA GLU A 219 -19.83 -8.03 -8.62
C GLU A 219 -18.98 -8.71 -7.53
N ASP A 220 -18.50 -9.91 -7.83
CA ASP A 220 -17.52 -10.60 -6.99
C ASP A 220 -16.14 -9.95 -7.10
N ALA A 221 -15.23 -10.38 -6.23
CA ALA A 221 -13.84 -9.98 -6.33
C ALA A 221 -13.27 -10.42 -7.69
N HIS A 222 -12.64 -9.50 -8.39
CA HIS A 222 -11.97 -9.77 -9.66
C HIS A 222 -10.45 -9.81 -9.50
N ASP A 223 -9.79 -10.45 -10.44
CA ASP A 223 -8.34 -10.54 -10.46
C ASP A 223 -7.75 -9.19 -10.87
N VAL A 224 -6.75 -8.76 -10.13
CA VAL A 224 -6.00 -7.52 -10.33
C VAL A 224 -4.59 -7.89 -10.79
N ARG A 225 -4.14 -7.28 -11.88
CA ARG A 225 -2.77 -7.44 -12.34
C ARG A 225 -1.84 -6.53 -11.55
N GLN A 226 -0.64 -7.02 -11.28
CA GLN A 226 0.42 -6.20 -10.70
C GLN A 226 0.84 -5.10 -11.68
N HIS A 227 0.81 -3.85 -11.25
CA HIS A 227 1.22 -2.71 -12.06
C HIS A 227 1.64 -1.47 -11.25
N LEU A 228 1.55 -1.51 -9.92
CA LEU A 228 1.90 -0.37 -9.08
C LEU A 228 3.43 -0.18 -8.97
N ASP A 229 4.19 -1.29 -8.84
CA ASP A 229 5.65 -1.30 -8.70
C ASP A 229 6.20 -0.31 -7.65
N TYR A 230 5.50 -0.18 -6.52
CA TYR A 230 5.84 0.73 -5.43
C TYR A 230 7.29 0.58 -4.98
N ARG A 231 7.73 -0.68 -4.75
CA ARG A 231 9.10 -0.95 -4.31
C ARG A 231 10.14 -0.65 -5.37
N GLY A 232 9.83 -0.89 -6.62
CA GLY A 232 10.73 -0.62 -7.75
C GLY A 232 10.93 0.88 -7.95
N VAL A 233 9.86 1.67 -7.92
CA VAL A 233 9.92 3.13 -7.99
C VAL A 233 10.76 3.68 -6.85
N GLY A 234 10.49 3.28 -5.62
CA GLY A 234 11.25 3.74 -4.46
C GLY A 234 12.74 3.43 -4.56
N LYS A 235 13.12 2.20 -4.96
CA LYS A 235 14.53 1.83 -5.16
C LYS A 235 15.22 2.68 -6.22
N ARG A 236 14.57 2.93 -7.36
CA ARG A 236 15.12 3.75 -8.45
C ARG A 236 15.37 5.19 -7.99
N VAL A 237 14.41 5.78 -7.28
CA VAL A 237 14.55 7.15 -6.75
C VAL A 237 15.65 7.24 -5.71
N VAL A 238 15.74 6.30 -4.77
CA VAL A 238 16.82 6.27 -3.77
C VAL A 238 18.18 6.19 -4.45
N ALA A 239 18.35 5.29 -5.41
CA ALA A 239 19.61 5.14 -6.14
C ALA A 239 20.02 6.42 -6.89
N ALA A 240 19.05 7.12 -7.49
CA ALA A 240 19.30 8.32 -8.27
C ALA A 240 19.58 9.57 -7.41
N VAL A 241 18.97 9.67 -6.23
CA VAL A 241 18.88 10.94 -5.49
C VAL A 241 19.75 10.95 -4.24
N PHE A 242 19.92 9.81 -3.56
CA PHE A 242 20.52 9.76 -2.22
C PHE A 242 21.90 10.39 -2.14
N ARG A 243 22.81 10.10 -3.10
CA ARG A 243 24.17 10.63 -3.10
C ARG A 243 24.16 12.16 -3.15
N ARG A 244 23.35 12.74 -4.03
CA ARG A 244 23.25 14.20 -4.17
C ARG A 244 22.70 14.86 -2.90
N GLU A 245 21.67 14.28 -2.29
CA GLU A 245 21.10 14.80 -1.04
C GLU A 245 22.10 14.67 0.12
N LEU A 246 22.91 13.61 0.14
CA LEU A 246 23.96 13.43 1.13
C LEU A 246 25.06 14.48 0.97
N ASP A 247 25.53 14.71 -0.25
CA ASP A 247 26.57 15.71 -0.54
C ASP A 247 26.09 17.12 -0.17
N ALA A 248 24.84 17.46 -0.50
CA ALA A 248 24.23 18.74 -0.14
C ALA A 248 24.09 18.92 1.38
N ALA A 249 23.64 17.90 2.08
CA ALA A 249 23.48 17.93 3.54
C ALA A 249 24.85 18.02 4.25
N MET A 250 25.87 17.32 3.74
CA MET A 250 27.22 17.38 4.26
C MET A 250 27.85 18.76 4.06
N THR A 251 27.72 19.34 2.87
CA THR A 251 28.23 20.70 2.58
C THR A 251 27.59 21.72 3.53
N LYS A 252 26.27 21.64 3.73
CA LYS A 252 25.53 22.52 4.66
C LYS A 252 25.97 22.32 6.11
N ALA A 253 26.20 21.07 6.53
CA ALA A 253 26.65 20.76 7.89
C ALA A 253 28.07 21.30 8.15
N LEU A 254 28.98 21.14 7.19
CA LEU A 254 30.34 21.67 7.30
C LEU A 254 30.36 23.20 7.32
N ALA A 255 29.55 23.86 6.51
CA ALA A 255 29.42 25.32 6.52
C ALA A 255 28.88 25.87 7.85
N SER A 256 28.05 25.10 8.56
CA SER A 256 27.48 25.47 9.88
C SER A 256 28.38 25.09 11.06
N ALA A 257 29.43 24.35 10.85
CA ALA A 257 30.36 23.88 11.89
C ALA A 257 31.48 24.91 12.21
N ARG A 258 31.12 26.19 12.37
CA ARG A 258 32.05 27.25 12.81
C ARG A 258 32.06 27.36 14.33
#